data_8288dbdc19bb4aa581a9c7b8f4f47128
#
_entry.id   8288dbdc19bb4aa581a9c7b8f4f47128
#
_cell.length_a   1.000
_cell.length_b   1.000
_cell.length_c   1.000
_cell.angle_alpha   90.00
_cell.angle_beta   90.00
_cell.angle_gamma   90.00
#
_symmetry.space_group_name_H-M   'P 1'
#
loop_
_entity.id
_entity.type
_entity.pdbx_description
1 polymer ?
#
loop_
_entity_poly.entity_id
_entity_poly.type
_entity_poly.pdbx_seq_one_letter_code
_entity_poly.pdbx_strand_id
1 'polypeptide(L)'
;LTQYCKQNDVTMFLIAHVNKNNEIAGPQTLVHIVDALLHIDTNDGQIRTLRANKNRFGDIDTVGIFKMCERGMLSVDNPSEIFLSGSSTESPGSTITCIRKGNRNLLLEIQCLTTETEAEFPQRVCVGLNMNRIKMLTGILRKHTKTKIYHDTFFNIVGGLKIDESETCIDLALVSALLSSLNDFVIPRNTCIMGELSLNGDVRPIDSGVPRVKEAAQHGFTEIYIPYRNYHKSMEGLGANIKAVKTIHELIELIK
;
A
#
# COMPACT_ATOMS: atom_id res chain seq x y z
N LEU A 1 38.69 -8.63 -8.55
CA LEU A 1 38.36 -7.64 -7.51
C LEU A 1 37.90 -8.34 -6.24
N THR A 2 36.86 -9.17 -6.26
CA THR A 2 36.31 -9.85 -5.07
C THR A 2 37.33 -10.70 -4.33
N GLN A 3 38.18 -11.45 -5.07
CA GLN A 3 39.24 -12.25 -4.47
C GLN A 3 40.31 -11.36 -3.78
N TYR A 4 40.65 -10.24 -4.41
CA TYR A 4 41.56 -9.25 -3.83
C TYR A 4 41.00 -8.66 -2.52
N CYS A 5 39.73 -8.26 -2.54
CA CYS A 5 39.05 -7.72 -1.35
C CYS A 5 39.05 -8.69 -0.18
N LYS A 6 38.72 -9.98 -0.46
CA LYS A 6 38.71 -11.04 0.57
C LYS A 6 40.10 -11.36 1.12
N GLN A 7 41.12 -11.29 0.28
CA GLN A 7 42.52 -11.57 0.71
C GLN A 7 43.13 -10.44 1.53
N ASN A 8 42.68 -9.20 1.31
CA ASN A 8 43.26 -7.99 1.91
C ASN A 8 42.31 -7.30 2.91
N ASP A 9 41.20 -7.93 3.24
CA ASP A 9 40.20 -7.42 4.20
C ASP A 9 39.65 -6.03 3.82
N VAL A 10 39.41 -5.82 2.51
CA VAL A 10 38.92 -4.57 1.95
C VAL A 10 37.42 -4.64 1.68
N THR A 11 36.67 -3.68 2.22
CA THR A 11 35.25 -3.49 1.87
C THR A 11 35.14 -2.73 0.55
N MET A 12 34.33 -3.28 -0.38
CA MET A 12 34.11 -2.67 -1.69
C MET A 12 32.64 -2.38 -1.91
N PHE A 13 32.31 -1.16 -2.34
CA PHE A 13 30.99 -0.78 -2.83
C PHE A 13 31.01 -0.68 -4.35
N LEU A 14 30.13 -1.44 -4.99
CA LEU A 14 29.92 -1.40 -6.44
C LEU A 14 28.59 -0.70 -6.71
N ILE A 15 28.64 0.42 -7.44
CA ILE A 15 27.44 1.17 -7.85
C ILE A 15 27.07 0.70 -9.26
N ALA A 16 25.85 0.21 -9.41
CA ALA A 16 25.31 -0.27 -10.68
C ALA A 16 23.94 0.38 -10.96
N HIS A 17 23.59 0.45 -12.24
CA HIS A 17 22.27 0.90 -12.67
C HIS A 17 21.38 -0.29 -13.01
N VAL A 18 20.08 -0.13 -12.82
CA VAL A 18 19.08 -1.08 -13.28
C VAL A 18 18.52 -0.66 -14.64
N ASN A 19 18.10 -1.63 -15.44
CA ASN A 19 17.41 -1.38 -16.70
C ASN A 19 15.93 -1.02 -16.44
N LYS A 20 15.17 -0.74 -17.52
CA LYS A 20 13.73 -0.42 -17.44
C LYS A 20 12.87 -1.52 -16.84
N ASN A 21 13.36 -2.76 -16.83
CA ASN A 21 12.70 -3.92 -16.24
C ASN A 21 13.08 -4.13 -14.76
N ASN A 22 13.80 -3.18 -14.15
CA ASN A 22 14.29 -3.27 -12.77
C ASN A 22 15.34 -4.37 -12.56
N GLU A 23 15.98 -4.83 -13.62
CA GLU A 23 17.07 -5.81 -13.58
C GLU A 23 18.42 -5.08 -13.58
N ILE A 24 19.40 -5.66 -12.90
CA ILE A 24 20.77 -5.10 -12.88
C ILE A 24 21.31 -5.15 -14.30
N ALA A 25 21.68 -3.97 -14.84
CA ALA A 25 22.34 -3.85 -16.13
C ALA A 25 23.75 -4.44 -16.03
N GLY A 26 23.92 -5.69 -16.48
CA GLY A 26 25.21 -6.37 -16.48
C GLY A 26 25.09 -7.87 -16.28
N PRO A 27 26.23 -8.58 -16.23
CA PRO A 27 26.20 -10.03 -16.03
C PRO A 27 25.56 -10.38 -14.68
N GLN A 28 24.60 -11.30 -14.66
CA GLN A 28 24.00 -11.86 -13.44
C GLN A 28 25.07 -12.43 -12.47
N THR A 29 26.25 -12.67 -12.96
CA THR A 29 27.43 -13.09 -12.19
C THR A 29 27.75 -12.15 -11.03
N LEU A 30 27.50 -10.83 -11.16
CA LEU A 30 27.75 -9.87 -10.07
C LEU A 30 26.84 -10.12 -8.88
N VAL A 31 25.56 -10.44 -9.13
CA VAL A 31 24.59 -10.76 -8.06
C VAL A 31 25.01 -11.96 -7.23
N HIS A 32 25.63 -12.95 -7.88
CA HIS A 32 26.13 -14.16 -7.20
C HIS A 32 27.39 -13.91 -6.37
N ILE A 33 28.24 -12.99 -6.79
CA ILE A 33 29.56 -12.75 -6.22
C ILE A 33 29.50 -11.83 -4.98
N VAL A 34 28.61 -10.81 -4.99
CA VAL A 34 28.50 -9.85 -3.88
C VAL A 34 27.88 -10.48 -2.63
N ASP A 35 28.30 -10.04 -1.46
CA ASP A 35 27.79 -10.52 -0.19
C ASP A 35 26.46 -9.84 0.20
N ALA A 36 26.27 -8.59 -0.20
CA ALA A 36 25.02 -7.85 -0.06
C ALA A 36 24.67 -7.14 -1.36
N LEU A 37 23.38 -7.12 -1.70
CA LEU A 37 22.82 -6.39 -2.83
C LEU A 37 21.73 -5.48 -2.32
N LEU A 38 21.98 -4.18 -2.35
CA LEU A 38 21.05 -3.14 -1.94
C LEU A 38 20.43 -2.51 -3.19
N HIS A 39 19.12 -2.37 -3.18
CA HIS A 39 18.36 -1.77 -4.26
C HIS A 39 17.67 -0.50 -3.78
N ILE A 40 17.86 0.59 -4.53
CA ILE A 40 17.18 1.87 -4.28
C ILE A 40 16.12 2.04 -5.34
N ASP A 41 14.86 1.96 -4.94
CA ASP A 41 13.73 2.27 -5.80
C ASP A 41 13.41 3.76 -5.75
N THR A 42 13.18 4.33 -6.93
CA THR A 42 12.65 5.67 -7.08
C THR A 42 11.14 5.53 -7.31
N ASN A 43 10.34 5.83 -6.31
CA ASN A 43 8.91 6.03 -6.50
C ASN A 43 8.70 7.42 -7.12
N ASP A 44 7.60 7.60 -7.84
CA ASP A 44 7.28 8.91 -8.42
C ASP A 44 7.20 9.94 -7.28
N GLY A 45 8.11 10.93 -7.30
CA GLY A 45 8.22 11.97 -6.28
C GLY A 45 9.55 11.97 -5.52
N GLN A 46 9.52 12.51 -4.30
CA GLN A 46 10.70 12.69 -3.46
C GLN A 46 11.05 11.48 -2.60
N ILE A 47 10.23 10.43 -2.61
CA ILE A 47 10.42 9.25 -1.76
C ILE A 47 11.35 8.25 -2.45
N ARG A 48 12.29 7.70 -1.68
CA ARG A 48 13.19 6.62 -2.07
C ARG A 48 13.03 5.48 -1.07
N THR A 49 12.99 4.26 -1.58
CA THR A 49 13.01 3.06 -0.73
C THR A 49 14.29 2.29 -0.97
N LEU A 50 14.97 1.94 0.11
CA LEU A 50 16.18 1.11 0.11
C LEU A 50 15.83 -0.27 0.68
N ARG A 51 16.08 -1.32 -0.09
CA ARG A 51 15.86 -2.71 0.35
C ARG A 51 17.06 -3.58 0.03
N ALA A 52 17.26 -4.63 0.82
CA ALA A 52 18.23 -5.66 0.52
C ALA A 52 17.58 -6.77 -0.31
N ASN A 53 18.08 -7.00 -1.54
CA ASN A 53 17.67 -8.15 -2.36
C ASN A 53 18.53 -9.39 -2.02
N LYS A 54 19.71 -9.18 -1.45
CA LYS A 54 20.61 -10.19 -0.93
C LYS A 54 21.37 -9.59 0.25
N ASN A 55 21.48 -10.35 1.34
CA ASN A 55 22.27 -9.96 2.50
C ASN A 55 22.77 -11.21 3.24
N ARG A 56 24.06 -11.46 3.19
CA ARG A 56 24.66 -12.60 3.91
C ARG A 56 24.86 -12.33 5.40
N PHE A 57 24.75 -11.08 5.82
CA PHE A 57 25.08 -10.63 7.18
C PHE A 57 23.84 -10.28 8.02
N GLY A 58 22.64 -10.33 7.42
CA GLY A 58 21.42 -9.97 8.13
C GLY A 58 20.16 -10.19 7.32
N ASP A 59 19.08 -9.62 7.83
CA ASP A 59 17.74 -9.72 7.25
C ASP A 59 17.63 -8.98 5.90
N ILE A 60 16.86 -9.54 4.98
CA ILE A 60 16.54 -8.94 3.67
C ILE A 60 15.17 -8.23 3.67
N ASP A 61 14.33 -8.47 4.66
CA ASP A 61 12.97 -7.92 4.73
C ASP A 61 12.94 -6.46 5.20
N THR A 62 14.07 -5.95 5.71
CA THR A 62 14.18 -4.57 6.18
C THR A 62 14.15 -3.57 5.02
N VAL A 63 13.25 -2.58 5.12
CA VAL A 63 13.11 -1.49 4.16
C VAL A 63 13.43 -0.16 4.84
N GLY A 64 14.38 0.59 4.28
CA GLY A 64 14.65 1.99 4.62
C GLY A 64 13.83 2.93 3.75
N ILE A 65 13.20 3.93 4.35
CA ILE A 65 12.45 4.97 3.63
C ILE A 65 13.16 6.30 3.80
N PHE A 66 13.39 6.98 2.68
CA PHE A 66 14.12 8.23 2.61
C PHE A 66 13.34 9.26 1.80
N LYS A 67 13.50 10.52 2.16
CA LYS A 67 13.01 11.67 1.39
C LYS A 67 14.19 12.35 0.71
N MET A 68 14.05 12.60 -0.59
CA MET A 68 15.03 13.36 -1.35
C MET A 68 14.85 14.86 -1.10
N CYS A 69 15.91 15.56 -0.75
CA CYS A 69 15.94 17.02 -0.58
C CYS A 69 17.23 17.60 -1.15
N GLU A 70 17.40 18.91 -1.12
CA GLU A 70 18.62 19.61 -1.61
C GLU A 70 19.91 19.11 -0.96
N ARG A 71 19.83 18.63 0.28
CA ARG A 71 20.95 18.04 1.04
C ARG A 71 21.21 16.56 0.77
N GLY A 72 20.44 15.95 -0.15
CA GLY A 72 20.51 14.51 -0.46
C GLY A 72 19.36 13.71 0.14
N MET A 73 19.61 12.44 0.42
CA MET A 73 18.62 11.52 1.00
C MET A 73 18.59 11.65 2.53
N LEU A 74 17.46 12.02 3.09
CA LEU A 74 17.23 12.05 4.54
C LEU A 74 16.37 10.83 4.96
N SER A 75 16.76 10.16 6.04
CA SER A 75 15.98 9.09 6.65
C SER A 75 14.64 9.62 7.13
N VAL A 76 13.60 8.82 6.93
CA VAL A 76 12.24 9.12 7.40
C VAL A 76 11.93 8.15 8.54
N ASP A 77 11.84 8.69 9.75
CA ASP A 77 11.59 7.89 10.94
C ASP A 77 10.15 7.41 11.01
N ASN A 78 9.22 8.27 10.61
CA ASN A 78 7.79 7.97 10.53
C ASN A 78 7.25 8.15 9.09
N PRO A 79 7.36 7.14 8.23
CA PRO A 79 6.90 7.23 6.85
C PRO A 79 5.39 7.47 6.71
N SER A 80 4.59 6.94 7.64
CA SER A 80 3.14 7.09 7.62
C SER A 80 2.71 8.56 7.66
N GLU A 81 3.44 9.43 8.38
CA GLU A 81 3.15 10.87 8.39
C GLU A 81 3.25 11.52 7.02
N ILE A 82 4.19 11.08 6.19
CA ILE A 82 4.36 11.62 4.83
C ILE A 82 3.16 11.29 3.95
N PHE A 83 2.65 10.06 4.07
CA PHE A 83 1.55 9.56 3.25
C PHE A 83 0.17 9.98 3.78
N LEU A 84 0.10 10.42 5.04
CA LEU A 84 -1.11 10.92 5.69
C LEU A 84 -1.19 12.45 5.76
N SER A 85 -0.11 13.17 5.44
CA SER A 85 0.00 14.63 5.56
C SER A 85 -0.78 15.42 4.49
N GLY A 86 -1.73 14.78 3.82
CA GLY A 86 -2.64 15.41 2.87
C GLY A 86 -3.60 16.41 3.50
N SER A 87 -4.65 16.79 2.79
CA SER A 87 -5.69 17.74 3.18
C SER A 87 -6.19 17.53 4.62
N SER A 88 -6.39 18.63 5.35
CA SER A 88 -7.07 18.63 6.66
C SER A 88 -8.59 18.47 6.54
N THR A 89 -9.14 18.57 5.33
CA THR A 89 -10.58 18.49 5.08
C THR A 89 -10.99 17.08 4.74
N GLU A 90 -12.03 16.60 5.43
CA GLU A 90 -12.70 15.35 5.10
C GLU A 90 -13.50 15.54 3.81
N SER A 91 -13.33 14.65 2.85
CA SER A 91 -14.04 14.69 1.56
C SER A 91 -14.42 13.29 1.13
N PRO A 92 -15.54 13.13 0.38
CA PRO A 92 -15.88 11.86 -0.22
C PRO A 92 -14.76 11.33 -1.11
N GLY A 93 -14.64 10.02 -1.17
CA GLY A 93 -13.65 9.34 -2.02
C GLY A 93 -12.28 9.15 -1.39
N SER A 94 -12.06 9.53 -0.13
CA SER A 94 -10.80 9.28 0.58
C SER A 94 -10.95 8.15 1.61
N THR A 95 -9.95 7.27 1.68
CA THR A 95 -9.90 6.15 2.64
C THR A 95 -8.46 5.87 3.03
N ILE A 96 -8.23 5.56 4.29
CA ILE A 96 -6.91 5.21 4.78
C ILE A 96 -6.80 3.69 4.98
N THR A 97 -5.66 3.15 4.59
CA THR A 97 -5.32 1.74 4.74
C THR A 97 -3.90 1.56 5.25
N CYS A 98 -3.58 0.34 5.69
CA CYS A 98 -2.23 -0.02 6.12
C CYS A 98 -1.68 -1.14 5.23
N ILE A 99 -0.62 -0.84 4.49
CA ILE A 99 0.10 -1.82 3.67
C ILE A 99 1.35 -2.33 4.37
N ARG A 100 1.93 -3.42 3.85
CA ARG A 100 3.24 -3.89 4.27
C ARG A 100 4.27 -3.68 3.15
N LYS A 101 5.39 -3.04 3.49
CA LYS A 101 6.54 -2.91 2.60
C LYS A 101 7.77 -3.48 3.32
N GLY A 102 8.21 -4.66 2.90
CA GLY A 102 9.20 -5.44 3.65
C GLY A 102 8.69 -5.78 5.05
N ASN A 103 9.46 -5.41 6.06
CA ASN A 103 9.10 -5.61 7.48
C ASN A 103 8.37 -4.41 8.12
N ARG A 104 8.10 -3.34 7.37
CA ARG A 104 7.40 -2.14 7.87
C ARG A 104 5.95 -2.13 7.45
N ASN A 105 5.09 -1.71 8.37
CA ASN A 105 3.72 -1.34 8.06
C ASN A 105 3.67 0.15 7.75
N LEU A 106 2.91 0.54 6.75
CA LEU A 106 2.80 1.92 6.28
C LEU A 106 1.34 2.28 6.11
N LEU A 107 0.93 3.35 6.74
CA LEU A 107 -0.38 3.95 6.52
C LEU A 107 -0.33 4.85 5.30
N LEU A 108 -1.33 4.75 4.45
CA LEU A 108 -1.44 5.56 3.25
C LEU A 108 -2.90 5.90 2.94
N GLU A 109 -3.07 7.01 2.26
CA GLU A 109 -4.36 7.47 1.79
C GLU A 109 -4.59 7.03 0.35
N ILE A 110 -5.75 6.42 0.11
CA ILE A 110 -6.28 6.10 -1.20
C ILE A 110 -7.36 7.12 -1.53
N GLN A 111 -7.26 7.73 -2.69
CA GLN A 111 -8.25 8.65 -3.20
C GLN A 111 -8.93 8.07 -4.44
N CYS A 112 -10.25 8.24 -4.51
CA CYS A 112 -11.07 7.91 -5.66
C CYS A 112 -11.94 9.10 -6.01
N LEU A 113 -11.91 9.49 -7.29
CA LEU A 113 -12.82 10.46 -7.86
C LEU A 113 -13.71 9.76 -8.88
N THR A 114 -15.01 9.99 -8.81
CA THR A 114 -15.98 9.56 -9.81
C THR A 114 -16.65 10.77 -10.43
N THR A 115 -16.76 10.77 -11.75
CA THR A 115 -17.44 11.84 -12.51
C THR A 115 -18.42 11.21 -13.50
N GLU A 116 -19.48 11.92 -13.86
CA GLU A 116 -20.34 11.50 -14.97
C GLU A 116 -19.50 11.32 -16.23
N THR A 117 -19.76 10.25 -16.97
CA THR A 117 -19.06 10.01 -18.22
C THR A 117 -19.82 10.65 -19.39
N GLU A 118 -19.09 11.34 -20.25
CA GLU A 118 -19.61 11.86 -21.54
C GLU A 118 -19.33 10.88 -22.69
N ALA A 119 -18.56 9.82 -22.43
CA ALA A 119 -18.15 8.82 -23.41
C ALA A 119 -19.10 7.61 -23.41
N GLU A 120 -19.13 6.88 -24.51
CA GLU A 120 -19.89 5.62 -24.63
C GLU A 120 -19.44 4.57 -23.59
N PHE A 121 -18.15 4.59 -23.24
CA PHE A 121 -17.57 3.67 -22.23
C PHE A 121 -16.85 4.47 -21.13
N PRO A 122 -17.17 4.19 -19.84
CA PRO A 122 -16.52 4.85 -18.72
C PRO A 122 -15.01 4.60 -18.71
N GLN A 123 -14.24 5.66 -18.50
CA GLN A 123 -12.80 5.59 -18.34
C GLN A 123 -12.43 5.15 -16.93
N ARG A 124 -11.33 4.42 -16.81
CA ARG A 124 -10.73 4.05 -15.53
C ARG A 124 -9.25 4.35 -15.58
N VAL A 125 -8.81 5.20 -14.67
CA VAL A 125 -7.41 5.61 -14.55
C VAL A 125 -6.95 5.33 -13.13
N CYS A 126 -5.74 4.82 -12.97
CA CYS A 126 -5.15 4.67 -11.64
C CYS A 126 -3.66 5.02 -11.65
N VAL A 127 -3.23 5.65 -10.56
CA VAL A 127 -1.84 5.99 -10.29
C VAL A 127 -1.38 5.26 -9.04
N GLY A 128 -0.25 4.55 -9.14
CA GLY A 128 0.31 3.77 -8.04
C GLY A 128 -0.36 2.40 -7.80
N LEU A 129 -1.35 2.01 -8.64
CA LEU A 129 -2.17 0.80 -8.49
C LEU A 129 -2.19 -0.03 -9.79
N ASN A 130 -2.52 -1.32 -9.66
CA ASN A 130 -2.76 -2.19 -10.81
C ASN A 130 -4.18 -2.01 -11.35
N MET A 131 -4.31 -1.63 -12.62
CA MET A 131 -5.59 -1.41 -13.28
C MET A 131 -6.45 -2.68 -13.36
N ASN A 132 -5.86 -3.86 -13.51
CA ASN A 132 -6.61 -5.11 -13.56
C ASN A 132 -7.28 -5.39 -12.21
N ARG A 133 -6.61 -5.06 -11.10
CA ARG A 133 -7.21 -5.18 -9.75
C ARG A 133 -8.43 -4.27 -9.63
N ILE A 134 -8.33 -3.02 -10.05
CA ILE A 134 -9.47 -2.08 -10.04
C ILE A 134 -10.65 -2.59 -10.86
N LYS A 135 -10.39 -3.10 -12.07
CA LYS A 135 -11.43 -3.69 -12.93
C LYS A 135 -12.13 -4.87 -12.25
N MET A 136 -11.35 -5.73 -11.58
CA MET A 136 -11.88 -6.90 -10.87
C MET A 136 -12.74 -6.49 -9.68
N LEU A 137 -12.29 -5.56 -8.84
CA LEU A 137 -13.05 -5.03 -7.70
C LEU A 137 -14.35 -4.35 -8.15
N THR A 138 -14.30 -3.59 -9.25
CA THR A 138 -15.51 -3.00 -9.87
C THR A 138 -16.51 -4.08 -10.30
N GLY A 139 -16.02 -5.19 -10.86
CA GLY A 139 -16.84 -6.34 -11.24
C GLY A 139 -17.52 -7.01 -10.03
N ILE A 140 -16.78 -7.18 -8.92
CA ILE A 140 -17.29 -7.74 -7.67
C ILE A 140 -18.40 -6.85 -7.11
N LEU A 141 -18.17 -5.53 -7.02
CA LEU A 141 -19.18 -4.58 -6.57
C LEU A 141 -20.45 -4.66 -7.40
N ARG A 142 -20.35 -4.61 -8.72
CA ARG A 142 -21.50 -4.70 -9.61
C ARG A 142 -22.31 -5.99 -9.39
N LYS A 143 -21.62 -7.12 -9.20
CA LYS A 143 -22.26 -8.43 -9.04
C LYS A 143 -22.96 -8.54 -7.69
N HIS A 144 -22.28 -8.18 -6.60
CA HIS A 144 -22.76 -8.47 -5.24
C HIS A 144 -23.61 -7.35 -4.65
N THR A 145 -23.35 -6.10 -5.00
CA THR A 145 -24.07 -4.95 -4.41
C THR A 145 -25.08 -4.31 -5.36
N LYS A 146 -25.18 -4.79 -6.60
CA LYS A 146 -25.99 -4.21 -7.68
C LYS A 146 -25.68 -2.71 -7.94
N THR A 147 -24.55 -2.23 -7.46
CA THR A 147 -24.10 -0.84 -7.65
C THR A 147 -23.84 -0.61 -9.14
N LYS A 148 -24.52 0.39 -9.70
CA LYS A 148 -24.30 0.81 -11.09
C LYS A 148 -23.11 1.76 -11.12
N ILE A 149 -22.04 1.36 -11.81
CA ILE A 149 -20.80 2.15 -11.94
C ILE A 149 -20.65 2.53 -13.42
N TYR A 150 -21.35 3.57 -13.83
CA TYR A 150 -21.30 4.16 -15.20
C TYR A 150 -20.53 5.48 -15.22
N HIS A 151 -19.69 5.70 -14.20
CA HIS A 151 -18.89 6.89 -14.03
C HIS A 151 -17.45 6.65 -14.47
N ASP A 152 -16.82 7.69 -14.96
CA ASP A 152 -15.37 7.74 -15.06
C ASP A 152 -14.79 7.66 -13.66
N THR A 153 -13.75 6.87 -13.49
CA THR A 153 -13.19 6.56 -12.17
C THR A 153 -11.69 6.78 -12.18
N PHE A 154 -11.21 7.59 -11.24
CA PHE A 154 -9.80 7.94 -11.09
C PHE A 154 -9.35 7.53 -9.69
N PHE A 155 -8.32 6.69 -9.62
CA PHE A 155 -7.72 6.29 -8.34
C PHE A 155 -6.31 6.83 -8.23
N ASN A 156 -5.95 7.27 -7.04
CA ASN A 156 -4.63 7.77 -6.73
C ASN A 156 -4.16 7.30 -5.35
N ILE A 157 -2.89 6.93 -5.25
CA ILE A 157 -2.21 6.73 -3.96
C ILE A 157 -1.49 8.02 -3.60
N VAL A 158 -1.87 8.61 -2.48
CA VAL A 158 -1.23 9.84 -2.01
C VAL A 158 0.24 9.59 -1.68
N GLY A 159 1.11 10.53 -2.08
CA GLY A 159 2.55 10.41 -1.87
C GLY A 159 3.31 9.62 -2.95
N GLY A 160 2.63 9.16 -4.04
CA GLY A 160 3.27 8.57 -5.21
C GLY A 160 3.89 7.18 -4.98
N LEU A 161 3.50 6.48 -3.91
CA LEU A 161 3.95 5.12 -3.66
C LEU A 161 3.28 4.14 -4.64
N LYS A 162 4.08 3.26 -5.24
CA LYS A 162 3.55 2.13 -6.02
C LYS A 162 3.26 0.95 -5.11
N ILE A 163 2.04 0.43 -5.22
CA ILE A 163 1.60 -0.76 -4.48
C ILE A 163 1.94 -1.99 -5.29
N ASP A 164 2.57 -2.96 -4.66
CA ASP A 164 2.89 -4.24 -5.29
C ASP A 164 1.60 -5.03 -5.57
N GLU A 165 1.54 -5.75 -6.69
CA GLU A 165 0.34 -6.49 -7.10
C GLU A 165 -0.08 -7.57 -6.09
N SER A 166 0.86 -8.06 -5.30
CA SER A 166 0.65 -9.03 -4.23
C SER A 166 0.02 -8.43 -2.96
N GLU A 167 0.02 -7.09 -2.83
CA GLU A 167 -0.55 -6.41 -1.66
C GLU A 167 -2.07 -6.24 -1.82
N THR A 168 -2.81 -7.30 -1.54
CA THR A 168 -4.27 -7.36 -1.69
C THR A 168 -5.05 -6.77 -0.51
N CYS A 169 -4.36 -6.42 0.58
CA CYS A 169 -5.01 -5.87 1.78
C CYS A 169 -5.74 -4.54 1.53
N ILE A 170 -5.43 -3.86 0.44
CA ILE A 170 -6.01 -2.57 0.07
C ILE A 170 -7.41 -2.66 -0.57
N ASP A 171 -7.89 -3.85 -0.88
CA ASP A 171 -9.14 -4.02 -1.65
C ASP A 171 -10.35 -3.39 -0.98
N LEU A 172 -10.51 -3.62 0.32
CA LEU A 172 -11.62 -3.04 1.06
C LEU A 172 -11.55 -1.50 1.08
N ALA A 173 -10.34 -0.94 1.20
CA ALA A 173 -10.15 0.50 1.15
C ALA A 173 -10.44 1.08 -0.24
N LEU A 174 -10.01 0.42 -1.31
CA LEU A 174 -10.33 0.80 -2.70
C LEU A 174 -11.83 0.81 -2.96
N VAL A 175 -12.51 -0.24 -2.52
CA VAL A 175 -13.96 -0.35 -2.65
C VAL A 175 -14.68 0.70 -1.82
N SER A 176 -14.21 0.97 -0.61
CA SER A 176 -14.78 1.99 0.28
C SER A 176 -14.61 3.39 -0.31
N ALA A 177 -13.43 3.72 -0.85
CA ALA A 177 -13.17 4.99 -1.51
C ALA A 177 -14.08 5.17 -2.74
N LEU A 178 -14.25 4.12 -3.56
CA LEU A 178 -15.13 4.14 -4.71
C LEU A 178 -16.60 4.37 -4.31
N LEU A 179 -17.10 3.65 -3.31
CA LEU A 179 -18.47 3.79 -2.83
C LEU A 179 -18.71 5.15 -2.18
N SER A 180 -17.73 5.66 -1.44
CA SER A 180 -17.76 7.00 -0.84
C SER A 180 -17.88 8.07 -1.91
N SER A 181 -17.06 8.00 -2.98
CA SER A 181 -17.11 8.94 -4.10
C SER A 181 -18.40 8.83 -4.91
N LEU A 182 -18.89 7.60 -5.17
CA LEU A 182 -20.12 7.37 -5.95
C LEU A 182 -21.39 7.83 -5.24
N ASN A 183 -21.42 7.79 -3.91
CA ASN A 183 -22.62 8.10 -3.13
C ASN A 183 -22.46 9.36 -2.27
N ASP A 184 -21.39 10.10 -2.50
CA ASP A 184 -21.08 11.40 -1.87
C ASP A 184 -21.16 11.38 -0.33
N PHE A 185 -20.61 10.34 0.30
CA PHE A 185 -20.49 10.26 1.76
C PHE A 185 -19.02 10.25 2.20
N VAL A 186 -18.77 10.80 3.38
CA VAL A 186 -17.44 10.92 3.95
C VAL A 186 -17.14 9.72 4.85
N ILE A 187 -15.96 9.11 4.65
CA ILE A 187 -15.40 8.14 5.61
C ILE A 187 -14.51 8.96 6.58
N PRO A 188 -14.78 8.92 7.90
CA PRO A 188 -14.01 9.70 8.86
C PRO A 188 -12.50 9.38 8.81
N ARG A 189 -11.65 10.40 8.91
CA ARG A 189 -10.19 10.26 8.81
C ARG A 189 -9.54 9.41 9.91
N ASN A 190 -10.21 9.22 11.02
CA ASN A 190 -9.79 8.31 12.09
C ASN A 190 -10.10 6.84 11.79
N THR A 191 -10.55 6.54 10.55
CA THR A 191 -10.91 5.21 10.09
C THR A 191 -9.81 4.62 9.21
N CYS A 192 -9.36 3.40 9.54
CA CYS A 192 -8.43 2.61 8.73
C CYS A 192 -9.11 1.32 8.27
N ILE A 193 -9.10 1.05 6.97
CA ILE A 193 -9.81 -0.09 6.37
C ILE A 193 -8.83 -1.01 5.67
N MET A 194 -8.81 -2.29 6.05
CA MET A 194 -7.90 -3.30 5.52
C MET A 194 -8.64 -4.60 5.22
N GLY A 195 -8.29 -5.27 4.14
CA GLY A 195 -8.80 -6.60 3.83
C GLY A 195 -8.76 -6.92 2.34
N GLU A 196 -8.59 -8.20 2.02
CA GLU A 196 -8.69 -8.70 0.66
C GLU A 196 -10.14 -9.05 0.33
N LEU A 197 -10.58 -8.74 -0.88
CA LEU A 197 -11.93 -9.06 -1.36
C LEU A 197 -11.87 -10.18 -2.41
N SER A 198 -12.54 -11.31 -2.12
CA SER A 198 -12.67 -12.42 -3.05
C SER A 198 -13.73 -12.17 -4.12
N LEU A 199 -13.68 -12.91 -5.22
CA LEU A 199 -14.68 -12.84 -6.29
C LEU A 199 -16.12 -13.17 -5.82
N ASN A 200 -16.24 -13.92 -4.71
CA ASN A 200 -17.53 -14.27 -4.10
C ASN A 200 -18.10 -13.14 -3.23
N GLY A 201 -17.39 -12.02 -3.04
CA GLY A 201 -17.79 -10.96 -2.14
C GLY A 201 -17.42 -11.21 -0.66
N ASP A 202 -16.71 -12.29 -0.37
CA ASP A 202 -16.20 -12.58 0.97
C ASP A 202 -14.91 -11.82 1.26
N VAL A 203 -14.76 -11.37 2.50
CA VAL A 203 -13.53 -10.74 2.98
C VAL A 203 -12.55 -11.81 3.45
N ARG A 204 -11.38 -11.83 2.82
CA ARG A 204 -10.31 -12.78 3.11
C ARG A 204 -9.29 -12.23 4.09
N PRO A 205 -8.65 -13.12 4.87
CA PRO A 205 -7.60 -12.71 5.78
C PRO A 205 -6.42 -12.13 5.01
N ILE A 206 -5.75 -11.18 5.67
CA ILE A 206 -4.52 -10.54 5.18
C ILE A 206 -3.33 -10.95 6.04
N ASP A 207 -2.14 -10.86 5.46
CA ASP A 207 -0.92 -11.09 6.20
C ASP A 207 -0.67 -10.01 7.26
N SER A 208 -0.07 -10.42 8.38
CA SER A 208 0.35 -9.50 9.44
C SER A 208 -0.77 -8.59 9.97
N GLY A 209 -1.99 -9.10 10.10
CA GLY A 209 -3.15 -8.33 10.56
C GLY A 209 -2.93 -7.62 11.90
N VAL A 210 -2.39 -8.33 12.92
CA VAL A 210 -2.12 -7.74 14.24
C VAL A 210 -1.10 -6.59 14.19
N PRO A 211 0.06 -6.72 13.54
CA PRO A 211 1.01 -5.62 13.36
C PRO A 211 0.41 -4.40 12.64
N ARG A 212 -0.42 -4.61 11.60
CA ARG A 212 -1.07 -3.52 10.87
C ARG A 212 -2.06 -2.76 11.73
N VAL A 213 -2.86 -3.47 12.53
CA VAL A 213 -3.80 -2.85 13.49
C VAL A 213 -3.04 -2.05 14.55
N LYS A 214 -1.94 -2.58 15.08
CA LYS A 214 -1.10 -1.85 16.04
C LYS A 214 -0.54 -0.56 15.44
N GLU A 215 -0.05 -0.62 14.21
CA GLU A 215 0.44 0.57 13.47
C GLU A 215 -0.66 1.63 13.36
N ALA A 216 -1.86 1.23 12.91
CA ALA A 216 -2.99 2.15 12.79
C ALA A 216 -3.38 2.76 14.15
N ALA A 217 -3.49 1.95 15.21
CA ALA A 217 -3.82 2.44 16.54
C ALA A 217 -2.76 3.40 17.11
N GLN A 218 -1.47 3.13 16.89
CA GLN A 218 -0.37 4.01 17.32
C GLN A 218 -0.39 5.38 16.63
N HIS A 219 -0.94 5.44 15.40
CA HIS A 219 -1.13 6.69 14.66
C HIS A 219 -2.47 7.37 14.93
N GLY A 220 -3.20 6.93 15.95
CA GLY A 220 -4.43 7.59 16.43
C GLY A 220 -5.70 7.21 15.65
N PHE A 221 -5.66 6.14 14.85
CA PHE A 221 -6.89 5.62 14.23
C PHE A 221 -7.74 4.93 15.28
N THR A 222 -8.98 5.41 15.43
CA THR A 222 -9.91 4.92 16.46
C THR A 222 -10.94 3.94 15.91
N GLU A 223 -11.17 3.91 14.59
CA GLU A 223 -12.04 2.97 13.90
C GLU A 223 -11.19 2.13 12.92
N ILE A 224 -11.10 0.82 13.15
CA ILE A 224 -10.25 -0.06 12.31
C ILE A 224 -11.09 -1.24 11.82
N TYR A 225 -11.21 -1.36 10.49
CA TYR A 225 -11.92 -2.44 9.84
C TYR A 225 -10.93 -3.48 9.33
N ILE A 226 -11.11 -4.74 9.72
CA ILE A 226 -10.24 -5.84 9.35
C ILE A 226 -11.05 -7.08 8.96
N PRO A 227 -10.47 -8.03 8.22
CA PRO A 227 -11.11 -9.32 7.99
C PRO A 227 -11.42 -10.04 9.30
N TYR A 228 -12.60 -10.63 9.41
CA TYR A 228 -13.05 -11.37 10.59
C TYR A 228 -12.01 -12.43 11.05
N ARG A 229 -11.36 -13.11 10.11
CA ARG A 229 -10.37 -14.13 10.43
C ARG A 229 -9.03 -13.57 10.94
N ASN A 230 -8.79 -12.27 10.80
CA ASN A 230 -7.62 -11.60 11.38
C ASN A 230 -7.87 -11.06 12.78
N TYR A 231 -9.12 -10.99 13.22
CA TYR A 231 -9.44 -10.52 14.57
C TYR A 231 -8.82 -11.42 15.62
N HIS A 232 -8.12 -10.84 16.55
CA HIS A 232 -7.47 -11.53 17.65
C HIS A 232 -7.62 -10.73 18.96
N LYS A 233 -7.78 -11.42 20.09
CA LYS A 233 -7.94 -10.77 21.40
C LYS A 233 -6.81 -9.82 21.78
N SER A 234 -5.60 -10.02 21.26
CA SER A 234 -4.47 -9.09 21.49
C SER A 234 -4.65 -7.71 20.87
N MET A 235 -5.68 -7.52 20.08
CA MET A 235 -6.07 -6.23 19.52
C MET A 235 -6.98 -5.44 20.48
N GLU A 236 -7.59 -6.12 21.45
CA GLU A 236 -8.38 -5.47 22.51
C GLU A 236 -7.44 -4.64 23.38
N GLY A 237 -7.87 -3.42 23.72
CA GLY A 237 -7.06 -2.51 24.56
C GLY A 237 -6.04 -1.66 23.79
N LEU A 238 -6.00 -1.69 22.46
CA LEU A 238 -5.17 -0.81 21.65
C LEU A 238 -5.72 0.63 21.55
N GLY A 239 -6.84 0.94 22.20
CA GLY A 239 -7.47 2.25 22.15
C GLY A 239 -8.28 2.52 20.88
N ALA A 240 -8.48 1.51 20.04
CA ALA A 240 -9.27 1.57 18.81
C ALA A 240 -10.44 0.59 18.85
N ASN A 241 -11.56 0.97 18.21
CA ASN A 241 -12.70 0.13 17.96
C ASN A 241 -12.45 -0.72 16.70
N ILE A 242 -12.26 -2.03 16.89
CA ILE A 242 -11.90 -2.92 15.81
C ILE A 242 -13.12 -3.68 15.32
N LYS A 243 -13.49 -3.45 14.08
CA LYS A 243 -14.65 -4.04 13.42
C LYS A 243 -14.19 -5.17 12.49
N ALA A 244 -14.62 -6.37 12.82
CA ALA A 244 -14.30 -7.57 12.05
C ALA A 244 -15.35 -7.78 10.95
N VAL A 245 -14.92 -7.79 9.68
CA VAL A 245 -15.77 -7.81 8.49
C VAL A 245 -15.67 -9.17 7.80
N LYS A 246 -16.80 -9.76 7.43
CA LYS A 246 -16.88 -11.07 6.73
C LYS A 246 -17.17 -10.93 5.24
N THR A 247 -17.99 -9.95 4.87
CA THR A 247 -18.49 -9.79 3.50
C THR A 247 -18.49 -8.33 3.08
N ILE A 248 -18.56 -8.11 1.77
CA ILE A 248 -18.69 -6.76 1.20
C ILE A 248 -19.98 -6.07 1.66
N HIS A 249 -21.06 -6.81 1.89
CA HIS A 249 -22.32 -6.25 2.38
C HIS A 249 -22.18 -5.69 3.80
N GLU A 250 -21.54 -6.45 4.69
CA GLU A 250 -21.21 -5.99 6.05
C GLU A 250 -20.36 -4.71 6.05
N LEU A 251 -19.34 -4.65 5.17
CA LEU A 251 -18.53 -3.44 5.04
C LEU A 251 -19.38 -2.24 4.66
N ILE A 252 -20.26 -2.38 3.67
CA ILE A 252 -21.11 -1.28 3.18
C ILE A 252 -22.06 -0.77 4.27
N GLU A 253 -22.60 -1.66 5.09
CA GLU A 253 -23.47 -1.26 6.22
C GLU A 253 -22.70 -0.51 7.31
N LEU A 254 -21.41 -0.83 7.49
CA LEU A 254 -20.58 -0.26 8.53
C LEU A 254 -19.95 1.09 8.16
N ILE A 255 -19.77 1.39 6.86
CA ILE A 255 -19.12 2.62 6.39
C ILE A 255 -20.10 3.71 6.00
N LYS A 256 -21.39 3.40 5.91
CA LYS A 256 -22.49 4.36 5.67
C LYS A 256 -22.98 4.96 6.97
#